data_b79b4acd8498f6e1437262cdf3c13025
#
_entry.id   b79b4acd8498f6e1437262cdf3c13025
#
_cell.length_a   1.000
_cell.length_b   1.000
_cell.length_c   1.000
_cell.angle_alpha   90.00
_cell.angle_beta   90.00
_cell.angle_gamma   90.00
#
_symmetry.space_group_name_H-M   'P 1'
#
loop_
_entity.id
_entity.type
_entity.pdbx_description
1 polymer ?
#
loop_
_entity_poly.entity_id
_entity_poly.type
_entity_poly.pdbx_seq_one_letter_code
_entity_poly.pdbx_strand_id
1 'polypeptide(L)'
;MTKFEDFQNIIARLRAPDGCPWDREQTHSSLKAACIEEAAEVVCGINILEDTGNSDNLKEELGDLLLQVVMHAQIAEEEGLFTMDDIIQGISEKMIRRHPHVFGEETVSDSGEVLDKWNDIKKNEKAGKEWMDNYLPAAFNEAKELIDKARKRKGFA
;
A
#
# COMPACT_ATOMS: atom_id res chain seq x y z
N MET A 1 -8.91 -22.06 -5.88
CA MET A 1 -8.69 -20.63 -5.56
C MET A 1 -7.75 -20.54 -4.37
N THR A 2 -6.85 -19.58 -4.38
CA THR A 2 -6.01 -19.27 -3.23
C THR A 2 -6.80 -18.40 -2.22
N LYS A 3 -6.38 -18.33 -0.97
CA LYS A 3 -7.01 -17.42 0.02
C LYS A 3 -7.02 -15.96 -0.42
N PHE A 4 -6.04 -15.57 -1.24
CA PHE A 4 -5.98 -14.20 -1.77
C PHE A 4 -7.03 -13.97 -2.85
N GLU A 5 -7.21 -14.91 -3.78
CA GLU A 5 -8.31 -14.86 -4.77
C GLU A 5 -9.68 -14.89 -4.09
N ASP A 6 -9.85 -15.69 -3.04
CA ASP A 6 -11.09 -15.71 -2.26
C ASP A 6 -11.36 -14.32 -1.63
N PHE A 7 -10.33 -13.65 -1.11
CA PHE A 7 -10.44 -12.30 -0.56
C PHE A 7 -10.80 -11.26 -1.62
N GLN A 8 -10.17 -11.30 -2.80
CA GLN A 8 -10.53 -10.43 -3.93
C GLN A 8 -12.01 -10.63 -4.31
N ASN A 9 -12.48 -11.87 -4.39
CA ASN A 9 -13.88 -12.19 -4.70
C ASN A 9 -14.84 -11.65 -3.64
N ILE A 10 -14.47 -11.64 -2.35
CA ILE A 10 -15.26 -11.03 -1.28
C ILE A 10 -15.43 -9.53 -1.54
N ILE A 11 -14.35 -8.82 -1.86
CA ILE A 11 -14.41 -7.37 -2.13
C ILE A 11 -15.22 -7.08 -3.40
N ALA A 12 -15.02 -7.82 -4.48
CA ALA A 12 -15.82 -7.73 -5.68
C ALA A 12 -17.32 -7.94 -5.39
N ARG A 13 -17.66 -8.93 -4.53
CA ARG A 13 -19.04 -9.20 -4.13
C ARG A 13 -19.64 -8.06 -3.28
N LEU A 14 -18.87 -7.45 -2.39
CA LEU A 14 -19.32 -6.28 -1.62
C LEU A 14 -19.65 -5.08 -2.53
N ARG A 15 -18.91 -4.90 -3.60
CA ARG A 15 -19.10 -3.81 -4.57
C ARG A 15 -20.07 -4.15 -5.72
N ALA A 16 -20.55 -5.38 -5.82
CA ALA A 16 -21.53 -5.78 -6.85
C ALA A 16 -22.84 -4.96 -6.75
N PRO A 17 -23.64 -4.86 -7.84
CA PRO A 17 -24.90 -4.08 -7.85
C PRO A 17 -25.87 -4.38 -6.71
N ASP A 18 -25.88 -5.62 -6.23
CA ASP A 18 -26.67 -6.11 -5.10
C ASP A 18 -25.81 -6.35 -3.83
N GLY A 19 -24.61 -5.74 -3.79
CA GLY A 19 -23.67 -5.81 -2.67
C GLY A 19 -23.98 -4.79 -1.58
N CYS A 20 -22.93 -4.40 -0.84
CA CYS A 20 -23.06 -3.43 0.25
C CYS A 20 -23.17 -1.99 -0.29
N PRO A 21 -24.21 -1.23 0.02
CA PRO A 21 -24.36 0.16 -0.46
C PRO A 21 -23.17 1.05 -0.07
N TRP A 22 -22.65 0.90 1.15
CA TRP A 22 -21.51 1.69 1.64
C TRP A 22 -20.24 1.41 0.86
N ASP A 23 -19.91 0.13 0.61
CA ASP A 23 -18.71 -0.24 -0.17
C ASP A 23 -18.82 0.22 -1.63
N ARG A 24 -20.00 0.20 -2.20
CA ARG A 24 -20.26 0.65 -3.58
C ARG A 24 -20.09 2.15 -3.76
N GLU A 25 -20.35 2.95 -2.73
CA GLU A 25 -20.17 4.41 -2.76
C GLU A 25 -18.70 4.82 -2.63
N GLN A 26 -17.80 3.90 -2.23
CA GLN A 26 -16.39 4.25 -2.06
C GLN A 26 -15.71 4.54 -3.39
N THR A 27 -14.84 5.55 -3.35
CA THR A 27 -13.99 6.00 -4.45
C THR A 27 -12.53 6.04 -4.01
N HIS A 28 -11.60 6.14 -4.95
CA HIS A 28 -10.20 6.37 -4.61
C HIS A 28 -10.02 7.55 -3.64
N SER A 29 -10.78 8.62 -3.83
CA SER A 29 -10.68 9.82 -2.98
C SER A 29 -11.26 9.61 -1.59
N SER A 30 -12.40 8.91 -1.45
CA SER A 30 -13.02 8.67 -0.14
C SER A 30 -12.18 7.76 0.76
N LEU A 31 -11.39 6.87 0.17
CA LEU A 31 -10.54 5.91 0.88
C LEU A 31 -9.17 6.47 1.32
N LYS A 32 -8.79 7.68 0.92
CA LYS A 32 -7.51 8.29 1.34
C LYS A 32 -7.31 8.29 2.86
N ALA A 33 -8.37 8.65 3.61
CA ALA A 33 -8.29 8.70 5.06
C ALA A 33 -8.06 7.31 5.67
N ALA A 34 -8.77 6.30 5.19
CA ALA A 34 -8.60 4.92 5.63
C ALA A 34 -7.17 4.42 5.34
N CYS A 35 -6.64 4.59 4.13
CA CYS A 35 -5.28 4.19 3.80
C CYS A 35 -4.23 4.74 4.78
N ILE A 36 -4.34 6.01 5.17
CA ILE A 36 -3.40 6.65 6.09
C ILE A 36 -3.61 6.16 7.52
N GLU A 37 -4.85 5.94 7.92
CA GLU A 37 -5.20 5.46 9.26
C GLU A 37 -4.70 4.04 9.49
N GLU A 38 -4.98 3.10 8.56
CA GLU A 38 -4.50 1.73 8.64
C GLU A 38 -2.96 1.65 8.63
N ALA A 39 -2.29 2.50 7.84
CA ALA A 39 -0.83 2.59 7.88
C ALA A 39 -0.30 3.03 9.26
N ALA A 40 -0.99 3.95 9.94
CA ALA A 40 -0.62 4.38 11.30
C ALA A 40 -0.92 3.26 12.33
N GLU A 41 -1.98 2.50 12.14
CA GLU A 41 -2.33 1.36 13.02
C GLU A 41 -1.35 0.20 12.86
N VAL A 42 -0.82 -0.03 11.65
CA VAL A 42 0.34 -0.94 11.45
C VAL A 42 1.55 -0.51 12.28
N VAL A 43 1.86 0.80 12.33
CA VAL A 43 2.95 1.30 13.20
C VAL A 43 2.65 1.00 14.67
N CYS A 44 1.41 1.17 15.11
CA CYS A 44 0.99 0.80 16.47
C CYS A 44 1.20 -0.70 16.74
N GLY A 45 0.78 -1.56 15.80
CA GLY A 45 0.97 -3.02 15.91
C GLY A 45 2.45 -3.43 15.98
N ILE A 46 3.34 -2.74 15.25
CA ILE A 46 4.79 -2.94 15.36
C ILE A 46 5.29 -2.58 16.76
N ASN A 47 4.89 -1.42 17.29
CA ASN A 47 5.29 -1.00 18.65
C ASN A 47 4.80 -1.99 19.71
N ILE A 48 3.56 -2.49 19.61
CA ILE A 48 3.03 -3.53 20.52
C ILE A 48 3.87 -4.80 20.43
N LEU A 49 4.21 -5.25 19.22
CA LEU A 49 5.05 -6.42 19.01
C LEU A 49 6.44 -6.25 19.66
N GLU A 50 7.08 -5.10 19.47
CA GLU A 50 8.40 -4.79 20.04
C GLU A 50 8.36 -4.75 21.57
N ASP A 51 7.33 -4.16 22.16
CA ASP A 51 7.22 -3.99 23.61
C ASP A 51 6.77 -5.25 24.34
N THR A 52 5.92 -6.07 23.71
CA THR A 52 5.22 -7.18 24.40
C THR A 52 5.49 -8.57 23.83
N GLY A 53 6.01 -8.65 22.60
CA GLY A 53 6.13 -9.90 21.84
C GLY A 53 4.80 -10.40 21.25
N ASN A 54 3.68 -9.67 21.43
CA ASN A 54 2.38 -10.05 20.88
C ASN A 54 2.21 -9.50 19.44
N SER A 55 1.97 -10.40 18.48
CA SER A 55 1.84 -10.09 17.06
C SER A 55 0.40 -10.00 16.55
N ASP A 56 -0.62 -10.23 17.41
CA ASP A 56 -2.00 -10.35 16.95
C ASP A 56 -2.53 -9.05 16.35
N ASN A 57 -2.24 -7.92 17.00
CA ASN A 57 -2.64 -6.60 16.46
C ASN A 57 -1.94 -6.28 15.14
N LEU A 58 -0.61 -6.49 15.05
CA LEU A 58 0.10 -6.27 13.78
C LEU A 58 -0.48 -7.12 12.63
N LYS A 59 -0.85 -8.37 12.91
CA LYS A 59 -1.49 -9.25 11.91
C LYS A 59 -2.84 -8.68 11.44
N GLU A 60 -3.65 -8.15 12.36
CA GLU A 60 -4.94 -7.52 12.08
C GLU A 60 -4.74 -6.28 11.18
N GLU A 61 -3.90 -5.34 11.60
CA GLU A 61 -3.68 -4.08 10.89
C GLU A 61 -3.05 -4.27 9.49
N LEU A 62 -2.20 -5.29 9.32
CA LEU A 62 -1.72 -5.67 7.99
C LEU A 62 -2.85 -6.19 7.10
N GLY A 63 -3.86 -6.84 7.66
CA GLY A 63 -5.07 -7.25 6.95
C GLY A 63 -5.89 -6.04 6.51
N ASP A 64 -6.07 -5.05 7.38
CA ASP A 64 -6.83 -3.83 7.10
C ASP A 64 -6.12 -2.93 6.07
N LEU A 65 -4.78 -2.85 6.15
CA LEU A 65 -4.00 -2.18 5.10
C LEU A 65 -4.10 -2.92 3.75
N LEU A 66 -4.07 -4.26 3.75
CA LEU A 66 -4.29 -5.05 2.53
C LEU A 66 -5.69 -4.84 1.96
N LEU A 67 -6.72 -4.70 2.81
CA LEU A 67 -8.08 -4.36 2.39
C LEU A 67 -8.09 -3.07 1.57
N GLN A 68 -7.36 -2.03 1.99
CA GLN A 68 -7.28 -0.78 1.21
C GLN A 68 -6.69 -1.01 -0.18
N VAL A 69 -5.63 -1.83 -0.30
CA VAL A 69 -5.03 -2.14 -1.60
C VAL A 69 -6.02 -2.86 -2.51
N VAL A 70 -6.70 -3.90 -2.01
CA VAL A 70 -7.66 -4.70 -2.79
C VAL A 70 -8.89 -3.86 -3.16
N MET A 71 -9.37 -2.99 -2.26
CA MET A 71 -10.49 -2.09 -2.54
C MET A 71 -10.14 -1.10 -3.67
N HIS A 72 -8.96 -0.49 -3.63
CA HIS A 72 -8.49 0.37 -4.71
C HIS A 72 -8.32 -0.38 -6.04
N ALA A 73 -7.82 -1.61 -6.00
CA ALA A 73 -7.70 -2.45 -7.19
C ALA A 73 -9.06 -2.75 -7.80
N GLN A 74 -10.05 -3.11 -6.97
CA GLN A 74 -11.42 -3.38 -7.42
C GLN A 74 -12.07 -2.14 -8.05
N ILE A 75 -11.93 -0.96 -7.44
CA ILE A 75 -12.42 0.30 -8.00
C ILE A 75 -11.77 0.58 -9.37
N ALA A 76 -10.46 0.43 -9.46
CA ALA A 76 -9.71 0.65 -10.69
C ALA A 76 -10.15 -0.31 -11.82
N GLU A 77 -10.41 -1.58 -11.50
CA GLU A 77 -10.92 -2.56 -12.45
C GLU A 77 -12.32 -2.19 -12.95
N GLU A 78 -13.22 -1.74 -12.08
CA GLU A 78 -14.55 -1.23 -12.44
C GLU A 78 -14.48 -0.01 -13.35
N GLU A 79 -13.46 0.83 -13.19
CA GLU A 79 -13.18 2.02 -14.00
C GLU A 79 -12.38 1.70 -15.28
N GLY A 80 -11.93 0.45 -15.48
CA GLY A 80 -11.13 0.02 -16.63
C GLY A 80 -9.71 0.58 -16.66
N LEU A 81 -9.13 0.89 -15.50
CA LEU A 81 -7.79 1.50 -15.37
C LEU A 81 -6.68 0.46 -15.25
N PHE A 82 -6.77 -0.43 -14.26
CA PHE A 82 -5.83 -1.53 -13.99
C PHE A 82 -6.47 -2.56 -13.05
N THR A 83 -5.84 -3.72 -12.96
CA THR A 83 -6.30 -4.85 -12.13
C THR A 83 -5.36 -5.10 -10.95
N MET A 84 -5.76 -5.99 -10.03
CA MET A 84 -4.88 -6.47 -8.97
C MET A 84 -3.65 -7.20 -9.53
N ASP A 85 -3.79 -7.94 -10.62
CA ASP A 85 -2.68 -8.63 -11.26
C ASP A 85 -1.65 -7.64 -11.81
N ASP A 86 -2.07 -6.49 -12.36
CA ASP A 86 -1.17 -5.43 -12.80
C ASP A 86 -0.36 -4.84 -11.64
N ILE A 87 -0.99 -4.67 -10.46
CA ILE A 87 -0.32 -4.20 -9.24
C ILE A 87 0.75 -5.21 -8.82
N ILE A 88 0.39 -6.50 -8.74
CA ILE A 88 1.29 -7.58 -8.31
C ILE A 88 2.44 -7.72 -9.30
N GLN A 89 2.17 -7.73 -10.59
CA GLN A 89 3.19 -7.83 -11.62
C GLN A 89 4.14 -6.63 -11.53
N GLY A 90 3.62 -5.42 -11.46
CA GLY A 90 4.43 -4.20 -11.40
C GLY A 90 5.38 -4.16 -10.20
N ILE A 91 4.90 -4.55 -9.00
CA ILE A 91 5.77 -4.59 -7.81
C ILE A 91 6.77 -5.75 -7.88
N SER A 92 6.38 -6.91 -8.40
CA SER A 92 7.27 -8.08 -8.56
C SER A 92 8.43 -7.76 -9.50
N GLU A 93 8.15 -7.23 -10.68
CA GLU A 93 9.16 -6.79 -11.65
C GLU A 93 10.09 -5.73 -11.06
N LYS A 94 9.53 -4.78 -10.31
CA LYS A 94 10.31 -3.75 -9.61
C LYS A 94 11.27 -4.38 -8.59
N MET A 95 10.82 -5.35 -7.80
CA MET A 95 11.68 -6.02 -6.81
C MET A 95 12.80 -6.82 -7.48
N ILE A 96 12.50 -7.56 -8.54
CA ILE A 96 13.51 -8.30 -9.31
C ILE A 96 14.55 -7.34 -9.89
N ARG A 97 14.11 -6.27 -10.55
CA ARG A 97 14.99 -5.29 -11.19
C ARG A 97 15.88 -4.54 -10.18
N ARG A 98 15.36 -4.25 -8.98
CA ARG A 98 16.11 -3.54 -7.93
C ARG A 98 17.03 -4.42 -7.09
N HIS A 99 17.00 -5.74 -7.31
CA HIS A 99 17.88 -6.69 -6.61
C HIS A 99 18.66 -7.56 -7.60
N PRO A 100 19.49 -6.96 -8.49
CA PRO A 100 20.25 -7.71 -9.48
C PRO A 100 21.29 -8.64 -8.84
N HIS A 101 21.67 -8.42 -7.58
CA HIS A 101 22.51 -9.28 -6.79
C HIS A 101 21.82 -10.54 -6.25
N VAL A 102 20.47 -10.61 -6.32
CA VAL A 102 19.66 -11.78 -5.91
C VAL A 102 19.09 -12.50 -7.13
N PHE A 103 18.63 -11.76 -8.12
CA PHE A 103 17.92 -12.30 -9.28
C PHE A 103 18.74 -12.26 -10.58
N GLY A 104 19.93 -11.67 -10.56
CA GLY A 104 20.88 -11.56 -11.68
C GLY A 104 22.25 -12.09 -11.32
N GLU A 105 23.28 -11.58 -12.02
CA GLU A 105 24.68 -12.01 -11.88
C GLU A 105 25.55 -11.01 -11.10
N GLU A 106 24.97 -9.90 -10.64
CA GLU A 106 25.72 -8.89 -9.89
C GLU A 106 26.08 -9.40 -8.49
N THR A 107 27.18 -8.90 -7.95
CA THR A 107 27.61 -9.19 -6.58
C THR A 107 27.62 -7.89 -5.77
N VAL A 108 27.39 -8.03 -4.47
CA VAL A 108 27.48 -6.93 -3.49
C VAL A 108 28.25 -7.43 -2.27
N SER A 109 29.00 -6.54 -1.65
CA SER A 109 29.83 -6.86 -0.48
C SER A 109 29.10 -6.65 0.84
N ASP A 110 28.18 -5.67 0.90
CA ASP A 110 27.44 -5.31 2.11
C ASP A 110 26.11 -4.60 1.79
N SER A 111 25.35 -4.28 2.84
CA SER A 111 24.05 -3.60 2.73
C SER A 111 24.16 -2.15 2.23
N GLY A 112 25.29 -1.48 2.41
CA GLY A 112 25.54 -0.13 1.90
C GLY A 112 25.57 -0.12 0.39
N GLU A 113 26.35 -1.05 -0.22
CA GLU A 113 26.42 -1.22 -1.67
C GLU A 113 25.03 -1.58 -2.27
N VAL A 114 24.24 -2.38 -1.56
CA VAL A 114 22.84 -2.66 -1.97
C VAL A 114 22.03 -1.39 -2.05
N LEU A 115 22.10 -0.52 -1.03
CA LEU A 115 21.34 0.74 -0.99
C LEU A 115 21.79 1.71 -2.09
N ASP A 116 23.07 1.80 -2.37
CA ASP A 116 23.59 2.66 -3.44
C ASP A 116 23.08 2.20 -4.81
N LYS A 117 23.22 0.91 -5.13
CA LYS A 117 22.66 0.34 -6.37
C LYS A 117 21.15 0.52 -6.48
N TRP A 118 20.41 0.30 -5.39
CA TRP A 118 18.97 0.52 -5.33
C TRP A 118 18.61 1.98 -5.67
N ASN A 119 19.32 2.95 -5.09
CA ASN A 119 19.08 4.37 -5.34
C ASN A 119 19.40 4.76 -6.79
N ASP A 120 20.46 4.21 -7.39
CA ASP A 120 20.82 4.45 -8.79
C ASP A 120 19.74 3.89 -9.73
N ILE A 121 19.27 2.66 -9.51
CA ILE A 121 18.20 2.06 -10.30
C ILE A 121 16.91 2.90 -10.16
N LYS A 122 16.55 3.27 -8.92
CA LYS A 122 15.38 4.09 -8.65
C LYS A 122 15.45 5.47 -9.33
N LYS A 123 16.64 6.08 -9.39
CA LYS A 123 16.84 7.36 -10.10
C LYS A 123 16.63 7.19 -11.60
N ASN A 124 17.15 6.11 -12.19
CA ASN A 124 16.95 5.83 -13.61
C ASN A 124 15.50 5.54 -13.96
N GLU A 125 14.75 4.85 -13.09
CA GLU A 125 13.31 4.60 -13.26
C GLU A 125 12.46 5.86 -13.23
N LYS A 126 12.94 6.92 -12.56
CA LYS A 126 12.25 8.22 -12.48
C LYS A 126 12.51 9.12 -13.69
N ALA A 127 13.51 8.81 -14.51
CA ALA A 127 13.83 9.63 -15.68
C ALA A 127 12.60 9.79 -16.59
N GLY A 128 12.24 11.06 -16.86
CA GLY A 128 11.04 11.42 -17.63
C GLY A 128 9.71 11.36 -16.87
N LYS A 129 9.76 11.06 -15.57
CA LYS A 129 8.59 10.99 -14.67
C LYS A 129 8.71 11.96 -13.48
N GLU A 130 9.65 12.89 -13.52
CA GLU A 130 9.95 13.83 -12.42
C GLU A 130 8.75 14.73 -12.08
N TRP A 131 7.84 14.92 -13.04
CA TRP A 131 6.60 15.67 -12.83
C TRP A 131 5.73 15.09 -11.69
N MET A 132 5.83 13.78 -11.43
CA MET A 132 5.09 13.13 -10.34
C MET A 132 5.52 13.65 -8.96
N ASP A 133 6.79 14.03 -8.81
CA ASP A 133 7.33 14.56 -7.56
C ASP A 133 6.70 15.91 -7.17
N ASN A 134 6.08 16.62 -8.12
CA ASN A 134 5.36 17.88 -7.85
C ASN A 134 4.09 17.68 -7.00
N TYR A 135 3.51 16.49 -7.03
CA TYR A 135 2.32 16.16 -6.25
C TYR A 135 2.64 15.70 -4.82
N LEU A 136 3.84 15.19 -4.60
CA LEU A 136 4.21 14.54 -3.35
C LEU A 136 4.21 15.49 -2.12
N PRO A 137 4.71 16.74 -2.20
CA PRO A 137 4.67 17.66 -1.06
C PRO A 137 3.24 17.96 -0.58
N ALA A 138 2.31 18.15 -1.53
CA ALA A 138 0.90 18.37 -1.19
C ALA A 138 0.28 17.10 -0.56
N ALA A 139 0.62 15.92 -1.07
CA ALA A 139 0.15 14.65 -0.54
C ALA A 139 0.64 14.41 0.91
N PHE A 140 1.89 14.77 1.25
CA PHE A 140 2.37 14.69 2.63
C PHE A 140 1.62 15.64 3.57
N ASN A 141 1.29 16.85 3.13
CA ASN A 141 0.48 17.77 3.92
C ASN A 141 -0.94 17.22 4.12
N GLU A 142 -1.57 16.71 3.06
CA GLU A 142 -2.88 16.08 3.14
C GLU A 142 -2.88 14.87 4.10
N ALA A 143 -1.87 14.00 4.00
CA ALA A 143 -1.72 12.84 4.89
C ALA A 143 -1.62 13.27 6.36
N LYS A 144 -0.84 14.31 6.68
CA LYS A 144 -0.77 14.86 8.03
C LYS A 144 -2.12 15.35 8.54
N GLU A 145 -2.86 16.08 7.72
CA GLU A 145 -4.21 16.55 8.08
C GLU A 145 -5.18 15.40 8.33
N LEU A 146 -5.10 14.33 7.53
CA LEU A 146 -5.92 13.12 7.70
C LEU A 146 -5.59 12.40 9.00
N ILE A 147 -4.31 12.27 9.36
CA ILE A 147 -3.88 11.73 10.65
C ILE A 147 -4.40 12.59 11.82
N ASP A 148 -4.28 13.91 11.75
CA ASP A 148 -4.74 14.81 12.80
C ASP A 148 -6.27 14.69 12.99
N LYS A 149 -7.04 14.53 11.90
CA LYS A 149 -8.49 14.27 11.95
C LYS A 149 -8.81 12.92 12.60
N ALA A 150 -8.08 11.86 12.22
CA ALA A 150 -8.23 10.52 12.81
C ALA A 150 -7.94 10.54 14.32
N ARG A 151 -6.85 11.18 14.75
CA ARG A 151 -6.51 11.37 16.17
C ARG A 151 -7.63 12.04 16.95
N LYS A 152 -8.17 13.13 16.45
CA LYS A 152 -9.29 13.85 17.09
C LYS A 152 -10.53 12.98 17.18
N ARG A 153 -10.89 12.25 16.12
CA ARG A 153 -12.04 11.34 16.10
C ARG A 153 -11.91 10.21 17.13
N LYS A 154 -10.69 9.67 17.30
CA LYS A 154 -10.36 8.62 18.28
C LYS A 154 -10.17 9.16 19.71
N GLY A 155 -10.26 10.47 19.93
CA GLY A 155 -10.12 11.10 21.26
C GLY A 155 -8.66 11.25 21.74
N PHE A 156 -7.69 11.13 20.84
CA PHE A 156 -6.28 11.38 21.16
C PHE A 156 -5.98 12.88 20.98
N ALA A 157 -5.57 13.53 22.06
CA ALA A 157 -5.19 14.94 22.05
C ALA A 157 -3.85 15.18 21.32
#